data_01689734301b399f78080b30eded71ae
#
_entry.id   01689734301b399f78080b30eded71ae
#
_cell.length_a   1.000
_cell.length_b   1.000
_cell.length_c   1.000
_cell.angle_alpha   90.00
_cell.angle_beta   90.00
_cell.angle_gamma   90.00
#
_symmetry.space_group_name_H-M   'P 1'
#
loop_
_entity.id
_entity.type
_entity.pdbx_description
1 polymer ?
#
loop_
_entity_poly.entity_id
_entity_poly.type
_entity_poly.pdbx_seq_one_letter_code
_entity_poly.pdbx_strand_id
1 'polypeptide(L)'
;MTQSYASHARALMVLGLPIIGSHLAQMALHVSDTILLGRYGVTELAVGVIGGTGFFVVFILGSGFAQAVMPLVAAAVGRNDEVQVRRYARMGMWLSLAFGLMTYPLFWVSESWLLGLGQKPEVARLGQDFLRIAGWGMVPALLVMALKSYLAALGRTQVVLWTTIGAVGVNFVIAYALIFGVWGMPEMGVRGAAIASLSVQAGTFVVLAVYAGWLPELRHFHLFQRFWRPDWQALGQVFRLGWPIGVTGLMEAGLFSAVSVMMGWIGTVELASHGIAMQAAALAFMVHLGLSNAVTVRTGLAEGAGDARALRDGAKVAIAMSVAFGLVMVALFLAFPVAILSLFLDMAKPESAQIVAYGTVLLALAALFQLGDAMQVIALGLLRGIRDTRVPMWAAAFSYWVVGIPVSYVLAFRFDLGGVGLWLGLVVGLAVAAGMLMWRFWLRAPRVV
;
A
#
# COMPACT_ATOMS: atom_id res chain seq x y z
N MET A 1 27.28 -22.68 -3.99
CA MET A 1 27.81 -21.68 -4.95
C MET A 1 27.43 -20.29 -4.44
N THR A 2 28.41 -19.42 -4.26
CA THR A 2 28.18 -18.03 -3.82
C THR A 2 27.44 -17.26 -4.91
N GLN A 3 26.21 -16.81 -4.63
CA GLN A 3 25.48 -15.95 -5.56
C GLN A 3 26.20 -14.61 -5.70
N SER A 4 26.45 -14.16 -6.94
CA SER A 4 27.02 -12.85 -7.19
C SER A 4 26.02 -11.71 -6.90
N TYR A 5 26.49 -10.49 -6.66
CA TYR A 5 25.62 -9.32 -6.51
C TYR A 5 24.70 -9.12 -7.72
N ALA A 6 25.20 -9.38 -8.94
CA ALA A 6 24.39 -9.34 -10.15
C ALA A 6 23.24 -10.37 -10.14
N SER A 7 23.48 -11.57 -9.60
CA SER A 7 22.46 -12.60 -9.43
C SER A 7 21.36 -12.17 -8.44
N HIS A 8 21.75 -11.54 -7.32
CA HIS A 8 20.79 -10.98 -6.37
C HIS A 8 19.96 -9.86 -7.00
N ALA A 9 20.59 -8.94 -7.73
CA ALA A 9 19.90 -7.86 -8.42
C ALA A 9 18.90 -8.40 -9.45
N ARG A 10 19.32 -9.35 -10.30
CA ARG A 10 18.43 -10.01 -11.26
C ARG A 10 17.24 -10.69 -10.58
N ALA A 11 17.46 -11.40 -9.49
CA ALA A 11 16.41 -12.09 -8.75
C ALA A 11 15.41 -11.09 -8.14
N LEU A 12 15.90 -9.96 -7.60
CA LEU A 12 15.03 -8.88 -7.09
C LEU A 12 14.22 -8.22 -8.21
N MET A 13 14.82 -8.00 -9.39
CA MET A 13 14.11 -7.42 -10.54
C MET A 13 13.04 -8.36 -11.09
N VAL A 14 13.34 -9.65 -11.22
CA VAL A 14 12.38 -10.65 -11.73
C VAL A 14 11.14 -10.75 -10.81
N LEU A 15 11.32 -10.67 -9.49
CA LEU A 15 10.22 -10.64 -8.54
C LEU A 15 9.58 -9.25 -8.46
N GLY A 16 10.40 -8.20 -8.39
CA GLY A 16 9.99 -6.84 -8.08
C GLY A 16 9.24 -6.16 -9.21
N LEU A 17 9.70 -6.27 -10.46
CA LEU A 17 9.07 -5.58 -11.58
C LEU A 17 7.58 -5.93 -11.76
N PRO A 18 7.16 -7.21 -11.71
CA PRO A 18 5.74 -7.53 -11.78
C PRO A 18 4.95 -7.02 -10.57
N ILE A 19 5.55 -7.01 -9.37
CA ILE A 19 4.89 -6.48 -8.17
C ILE A 19 4.73 -4.95 -8.29
N ILE A 20 5.77 -4.24 -8.73
CA ILE A 20 5.71 -2.81 -9.02
C ILE A 20 4.59 -2.51 -10.02
N GLY A 21 4.57 -3.23 -11.13
CA GLY A 21 3.52 -3.09 -12.15
C GLY A 21 2.12 -3.35 -11.59
N SER A 22 1.98 -4.33 -10.68
CA SER A 22 0.71 -4.60 -10.00
C SER A 22 0.27 -3.44 -9.08
N HIS A 23 1.20 -2.80 -8.36
CA HIS A 23 0.88 -1.63 -7.52
C HIS A 23 0.49 -0.41 -8.36
N LEU A 24 1.22 -0.15 -9.45
CA LEU A 24 0.89 0.92 -10.40
C LEU A 24 -0.47 0.70 -11.07
N ALA A 25 -0.76 -0.53 -11.49
CA ALA A 25 -2.08 -0.90 -12.04
C ALA A 25 -3.19 -0.68 -11.01
N GLN A 26 -2.97 -1.07 -9.76
CA GLN A 26 -3.95 -0.86 -8.69
C GLN A 26 -4.21 0.63 -8.42
N MET A 27 -3.18 1.47 -8.49
CA MET A 27 -3.34 2.92 -8.43
C MET A 27 -4.17 3.45 -9.60
N ALA A 28 -3.93 2.96 -10.82
CA ALA A 28 -4.71 3.33 -11.99
C ALA A 28 -6.20 2.96 -11.85
N LEU A 29 -6.53 1.87 -11.14
CA LEU A 29 -7.92 1.51 -10.82
C LEU A 29 -8.59 2.60 -9.99
N HIS A 30 -7.96 3.05 -8.91
CA HIS A 30 -8.52 4.12 -8.06
C HIS A 30 -8.67 5.44 -8.81
N VAL A 31 -7.70 5.77 -9.67
CA VAL A 31 -7.76 6.98 -10.50
C VAL A 31 -8.92 6.89 -11.49
N SER A 32 -9.13 5.74 -12.13
CA SER A 32 -10.24 5.54 -13.09
C SER A 32 -11.60 5.68 -12.42
N ASP A 33 -11.79 5.10 -11.23
CA ASP A 33 -13.05 5.24 -10.48
C ASP A 33 -13.33 6.70 -10.10
N THR A 34 -12.29 7.44 -9.68
CA THR A 34 -12.38 8.86 -9.35
C THR A 34 -12.77 9.70 -10.58
N ILE A 35 -12.18 9.41 -11.75
CA ILE A 35 -12.51 10.10 -13.01
C ILE A 35 -13.95 9.81 -13.42
N LEU A 36 -14.41 8.57 -13.35
CA LEU A 36 -15.78 8.19 -13.72
C LEU A 36 -16.81 8.88 -12.82
N LEU A 37 -16.60 8.85 -11.48
CA LEU A 37 -17.47 9.52 -10.53
C LEU A 37 -17.45 11.05 -10.70
N GLY A 38 -16.27 11.63 -10.98
CA GLY A 38 -16.16 13.08 -11.24
C GLY A 38 -16.87 13.55 -12.49
N ARG A 39 -16.97 12.68 -13.51
CA ARG A 39 -17.77 12.97 -14.72
C ARG A 39 -19.27 12.77 -14.51
N TYR A 40 -19.65 11.96 -13.53
CA TYR A 40 -21.05 11.70 -13.20
C TYR A 40 -21.63 12.85 -12.37
N GLY A 41 -20.95 13.27 -11.29
CA GLY A 41 -21.42 14.36 -10.45
C GLY A 41 -20.44 14.74 -9.33
N VAL A 42 -20.53 16.00 -8.89
CA VAL A 42 -19.65 16.52 -7.83
C VAL A 42 -19.96 15.88 -6.48
N THR A 43 -21.22 15.63 -6.17
CA THR A 43 -21.64 14.97 -4.93
C THR A 43 -21.17 13.53 -4.90
N GLU A 44 -21.33 12.81 -6.00
CA GLU A 44 -20.91 11.41 -6.14
C GLU A 44 -19.40 11.26 -6.06
N LEU A 45 -18.65 12.20 -6.64
CA LEU A 45 -17.20 12.27 -6.48
C LEU A 45 -16.84 12.45 -5.01
N ALA A 46 -17.47 13.39 -4.31
CA ALA A 46 -17.21 13.62 -2.88
C ALA A 46 -17.50 12.35 -2.05
N VAL A 47 -18.62 11.68 -2.33
CA VAL A 47 -18.99 10.40 -1.70
C VAL A 47 -17.96 9.32 -1.98
N GLY A 48 -17.52 9.17 -3.24
CA GLY A 48 -16.50 8.19 -3.63
C GLY A 48 -15.16 8.40 -2.92
N VAL A 49 -14.74 9.68 -2.81
CA VAL A 49 -13.48 10.03 -2.11
C VAL A 49 -13.58 9.76 -0.61
N ILE A 50 -14.65 10.24 0.05
CA ILE A 50 -14.80 10.08 1.51
C ILE A 50 -15.07 8.61 1.87
N GLY A 51 -15.98 7.95 1.16
CA GLY A 51 -16.28 6.54 1.36
C GLY A 51 -15.07 5.64 1.05
N GLY A 52 -14.36 5.93 -0.05
CA GLY A 52 -13.11 5.24 -0.40
C GLY A 52 -12.03 5.40 0.64
N THR A 53 -11.86 6.59 1.21
CA THR A 53 -10.91 6.85 2.31
C THR A 53 -11.29 6.07 3.56
N GLY A 54 -12.57 6.08 3.95
CA GLY A 54 -13.05 5.32 5.10
C GLY A 54 -12.84 3.81 4.93
N PHE A 55 -13.13 3.27 3.74
CA PHE A 55 -12.84 1.88 3.39
C PHE A 55 -11.34 1.58 3.47
N PHE A 56 -10.49 2.45 2.91
CA PHE A 56 -9.04 2.26 2.82
C PHE A 56 -8.36 2.24 4.20
N VAL A 57 -8.79 3.09 5.14
CA VAL A 57 -8.28 3.10 6.52
C VAL A 57 -8.51 1.75 7.20
N VAL A 58 -9.72 1.18 7.07
CA VAL A 58 -10.03 -0.14 7.61
C VAL A 58 -9.28 -1.23 6.87
N PHE A 59 -9.19 -1.12 5.54
CA PHE A 59 -8.44 -2.06 4.69
C PHE A 59 -6.96 -2.14 5.05
N ILE A 60 -6.29 -1.01 5.29
CA ILE A 60 -4.87 -0.98 5.70
C ILE A 60 -4.65 -1.84 6.94
N LEU A 61 -5.50 -1.71 7.96
CA LEU A 61 -5.36 -2.48 9.18
C LEU A 61 -5.51 -3.99 8.93
N GLY A 62 -6.54 -4.40 8.19
CA GLY A 62 -6.76 -5.80 7.82
C GLY A 62 -5.71 -6.36 6.86
N SER A 63 -5.18 -5.52 5.98
CA SER A 63 -4.15 -5.90 5.01
C SER A 63 -2.87 -6.43 5.66
N GLY A 64 -2.60 -6.01 6.90
CA GLY A 64 -1.46 -6.52 7.67
C GLY A 64 -1.48 -8.04 7.85
N PHE A 65 -2.66 -8.63 8.06
CA PHE A 65 -2.80 -10.10 8.17
C PHE A 65 -2.52 -10.79 6.83
N ALA A 66 -3.01 -10.22 5.76
CA ALA A 66 -2.75 -10.72 4.40
C ALA A 66 -1.27 -10.59 4.01
N GLN A 67 -0.63 -9.48 4.37
CA GLN A 67 0.80 -9.24 4.11
C GLN A 67 1.71 -10.15 4.95
N ALA A 68 1.32 -10.54 6.16
CA ALA A 68 2.08 -11.46 7.01
C ALA A 68 2.26 -12.85 6.38
N VAL A 69 1.38 -13.23 5.45
CA VAL A 69 1.50 -14.49 4.69
C VAL A 69 2.82 -14.53 3.91
N MET A 70 3.23 -13.41 3.31
CA MET A 70 4.39 -13.34 2.42
C MET A 70 5.70 -13.77 3.12
N PRO A 71 6.15 -13.16 4.23
CA PRO A 71 7.39 -13.57 4.90
C PRO A 71 7.30 -14.95 5.55
N LEU A 72 6.14 -15.34 6.07
CA LEU A 72 5.95 -16.66 6.68
C LEU A 72 6.03 -17.79 5.65
N VAL A 73 5.38 -17.61 4.51
CA VAL A 73 5.43 -18.58 3.40
C VAL A 73 6.84 -18.60 2.79
N ALA A 74 7.46 -17.45 2.55
CA ALA A 74 8.82 -17.39 2.02
C ALA A 74 9.83 -18.14 2.92
N ALA A 75 9.75 -17.93 4.24
CA ALA A 75 10.60 -18.65 5.20
C ALA A 75 10.31 -20.16 5.22
N ALA A 76 9.04 -20.58 5.08
CA ALA A 76 8.67 -21.98 4.99
C ALA A 76 9.20 -22.64 3.70
N VAL A 77 9.12 -21.93 2.58
CA VAL A 77 9.72 -22.37 1.30
C VAL A 77 11.24 -22.51 1.43
N GLY A 78 11.91 -21.55 2.07
CA GLY A 78 13.36 -21.62 2.34
C GLY A 78 13.77 -22.84 3.17
N ARG A 79 12.89 -23.32 4.07
CA ARG A 79 13.08 -24.56 4.86
C ARG A 79 12.64 -25.83 4.14
N ASN A 80 12.09 -25.73 2.93
CA ASN A 80 11.44 -26.83 2.22
C ASN A 80 10.25 -27.45 3.01
N ASP A 81 9.54 -26.66 3.81
CA ASP A 81 8.40 -27.09 4.63
C ASP A 81 7.06 -26.75 3.96
N GLU A 82 6.61 -27.62 3.06
CA GLU A 82 5.36 -27.46 2.33
C GLU A 82 4.12 -27.43 3.25
N VAL A 83 4.21 -28.13 4.39
CA VAL A 83 3.11 -28.16 5.38
C VAL A 83 2.90 -26.78 5.96
N GLN A 84 3.98 -26.09 6.34
CA GLN A 84 3.90 -24.74 6.89
C GLN A 84 3.47 -23.71 5.83
N VAL A 85 3.92 -23.85 4.58
CA VAL A 85 3.45 -23.03 3.46
C VAL A 85 1.92 -23.04 3.39
N ARG A 86 1.32 -24.22 3.40
CA ARG A 86 -0.14 -24.38 3.40
C ARG A 86 -0.81 -23.83 4.64
N ARG A 87 -0.25 -24.09 5.83
CA ARG A 87 -0.80 -23.64 7.12
C ARG A 87 -0.86 -22.13 7.20
N TYR A 88 0.23 -21.44 6.87
CA TYR A 88 0.30 -19.98 6.92
C TYR A 88 -0.62 -19.31 5.89
N ALA A 89 -0.65 -19.81 4.66
CA ALA A 89 -1.50 -19.26 3.62
C ALA A 89 -3.00 -19.38 4.00
N ARG A 90 -3.42 -20.56 4.49
CA ARG A 90 -4.82 -20.77 4.95
C ARG A 90 -5.18 -19.89 6.12
N MET A 91 -4.33 -19.79 7.13
CA MET A 91 -4.62 -18.99 8.33
C MET A 91 -4.58 -17.48 8.03
N GLY A 92 -3.79 -17.04 7.06
CA GLY A 92 -3.86 -15.68 6.53
C GLY A 92 -5.19 -15.37 5.86
N MET A 93 -5.72 -16.31 5.05
CA MET A 93 -7.06 -16.18 4.48
C MET A 93 -8.16 -16.22 5.54
N TRP A 94 -8.04 -17.05 6.59
CA TRP A 94 -8.97 -17.08 7.71
C TRP A 94 -9.02 -15.76 8.48
N LEU A 95 -7.88 -15.18 8.80
CA LEU A 95 -7.82 -13.87 9.47
C LEU A 95 -8.37 -12.75 8.59
N SER A 96 -8.07 -12.80 7.29
CA SER A 96 -8.61 -11.86 6.30
C SER A 96 -10.14 -11.94 6.21
N LEU A 97 -10.69 -13.15 6.17
CA LEU A 97 -12.12 -13.39 6.18
C LEU A 97 -12.76 -12.91 7.49
N ALA A 98 -12.20 -13.32 8.63
CA ALA A 98 -12.72 -12.94 9.95
C ALA A 98 -12.70 -11.43 10.15
N PHE A 99 -11.60 -10.74 9.79
CA PHE A 99 -11.48 -9.30 9.88
C PHE A 99 -12.49 -8.60 8.96
N GLY A 100 -12.62 -9.03 7.69
CA GLY A 100 -13.56 -8.44 6.75
C GLY A 100 -15.00 -8.55 7.22
N LEU A 101 -15.39 -9.70 7.77
CA LEU A 101 -16.74 -9.89 8.35
C LEU A 101 -16.94 -9.08 9.63
N MET A 102 -15.92 -9.00 10.49
CA MET A 102 -15.99 -8.29 11.77
C MET A 102 -16.08 -6.77 11.60
N THR A 103 -15.54 -6.24 10.51
CA THR A 103 -15.58 -4.80 10.19
C THR A 103 -16.84 -4.39 9.45
N TYR A 104 -17.63 -5.31 8.94
CA TYR A 104 -18.85 -5.01 8.19
C TYR A 104 -19.88 -4.15 8.96
N PRO A 105 -20.17 -4.38 10.25
CA PRO A 105 -21.07 -3.52 11.03
C PRO A 105 -20.63 -2.04 11.05
N LEU A 106 -19.34 -1.77 11.00
CA LEU A 106 -18.82 -0.38 10.93
C LEU A 106 -19.27 0.32 9.65
N PHE A 107 -19.28 -0.38 8.52
CA PHE A 107 -19.77 0.15 7.24
C PHE A 107 -21.29 0.26 7.21
N TRP A 108 -21.98 -0.61 7.93
CA TRP A 108 -23.44 -0.58 7.99
C TRP A 108 -23.99 0.67 8.68
N VAL A 109 -23.29 1.19 9.71
CA VAL A 109 -23.66 2.40 10.47
C VAL A 109 -22.85 3.65 10.05
N SER A 110 -22.33 3.66 8.83
CA SER A 110 -21.36 4.67 8.39
C SER A 110 -21.92 6.09 8.32
N GLU A 111 -23.22 6.29 8.14
CA GLU A 111 -23.86 7.61 8.20
C GLU A 111 -23.59 8.32 9.53
N SER A 112 -23.70 7.59 10.64
CA SER A 112 -23.53 8.16 11.98
C SER A 112 -22.11 8.71 12.20
N TRP A 113 -21.07 7.95 11.81
CA TRP A 113 -19.71 8.43 11.99
C TRP A 113 -19.30 9.45 10.91
N LEU A 114 -19.88 9.41 9.70
CA LEU A 114 -19.67 10.45 8.68
C LEU A 114 -20.26 11.79 9.13
N LEU A 115 -21.47 11.79 9.72
CA LEU A 115 -22.05 12.98 10.34
C LEU A 115 -21.19 13.49 11.51
N GLY A 116 -20.67 12.58 12.35
CA GLY A 116 -19.76 12.91 13.44
C GLY A 116 -18.44 13.55 12.97
N LEU A 117 -18.01 13.26 11.75
CA LEU A 117 -16.86 13.88 11.08
C LEU A 117 -17.21 15.21 10.38
N GLY A 118 -18.44 15.72 10.55
CA GLY A 118 -18.87 17.01 10.00
C GLY A 118 -19.29 16.98 8.54
N GLN A 119 -19.58 15.81 7.98
CA GLN A 119 -20.08 15.71 6.61
C GLN A 119 -21.54 16.19 6.49
N LYS A 120 -21.89 16.75 5.32
CA LYS A 120 -23.28 17.14 5.04
C LYS A 120 -24.18 15.90 5.07
N PRO A 121 -25.44 16.00 5.55
CA PRO A 121 -26.37 14.87 5.65
C PRO A 121 -26.57 14.09 4.34
N GLU A 122 -26.63 14.79 3.21
CA GLU A 122 -26.76 14.19 1.89
C GLU A 122 -25.55 13.32 1.54
N VAL A 123 -24.33 13.84 1.75
CA VAL A 123 -23.08 13.12 1.51
C VAL A 123 -22.94 11.93 2.47
N ALA A 124 -23.32 12.09 3.74
CA ALA A 124 -23.27 11.03 4.73
C ALA A 124 -24.20 9.85 4.37
N ARG A 125 -25.43 10.15 3.92
CA ARG A 125 -26.41 9.16 3.49
C ARG A 125 -25.95 8.39 2.24
N LEU A 126 -25.53 9.10 1.19
CA LEU A 126 -25.00 8.48 -0.02
C LEU A 126 -23.71 7.71 0.27
N GLY A 127 -22.88 8.23 1.19
CA GLY A 127 -21.67 7.54 1.67
C GLY A 127 -21.99 6.23 2.37
N GLN A 128 -23.06 6.17 3.15
CA GLN A 128 -23.54 4.93 3.75
C GLN A 128 -24.01 3.93 2.70
N ASP A 129 -24.76 4.37 1.70
CA ASP A 129 -25.20 3.50 0.61
C ASP A 129 -23.99 2.89 -0.15
N PHE A 130 -22.97 3.70 -0.41
CA PHE A 130 -21.71 3.24 -1.00
C PHE A 130 -20.99 2.25 -0.09
N LEU A 131 -20.78 2.59 1.19
CA LEU A 131 -20.00 1.80 2.13
C LEU A 131 -20.71 0.49 2.53
N ARG A 132 -22.03 0.44 2.54
CA ARG A 132 -22.77 -0.82 2.73
C ARG A 132 -22.49 -1.82 1.64
N ILE A 133 -22.34 -1.39 0.40
CA ILE A 133 -21.98 -2.27 -0.73
C ILE A 133 -20.48 -2.54 -0.72
N ALA A 134 -19.65 -1.50 -0.64
CA ALA A 134 -18.19 -1.61 -0.63
C ALA A 134 -17.67 -2.45 0.55
N GLY A 135 -18.35 -2.41 1.70
CA GLY A 135 -18.00 -3.20 2.88
C GLY A 135 -17.99 -4.71 2.64
N TRP A 136 -18.89 -5.23 1.80
CA TRP A 136 -18.82 -6.63 1.34
C TRP A 136 -17.55 -6.90 0.52
N GLY A 137 -17.03 -5.89 -0.15
CA GLY A 137 -15.77 -5.94 -0.89
C GLY A 137 -14.55 -6.10 0.00
N MET A 138 -14.64 -5.82 1.31
CA MET A 138 -13.53 -5.99 2.25
C MET A 138 -13.03 -7.44 2.30
N VAL A 139 -13.94 -8.39 2.34
CA VAL A 139 -13.61 -9.83 2.38
C VAL A 139 -12.82 -10.25 1.14
N PRO A 140 -13.35 -10.12 -0.10
CA PRO A 140 -12.60 -10.53 -1.28
C PRO A 140 -11.33 -9.71 -1.49
N ALA A 141 -11.29 -8.42 -1.15
CA ALA A 141 -10.08 -7.59 -1.25
C ALA A 141 -8.93 -8.12 -0.37
N LEU A 142 -9.22 -8.45 0.89
CA LEU A 142 -8.23 -9.01 1.80
C LEU A 142 -7.82 -10.43 1.41
N LEU A 143 -8.75 -11.26 0.92
CA LEU A 143 -8.44 -12.60 0.39
C LEU A 143 -7.57 -12.53 -0.87
N VAL A 144 -7.85 -11.61 -1.79
CA VAL A 144 -6.99 -11.32 -2.95
C VAL A 144 -5.59 -10.94 -2.50
N MET A 145 -5.47 -10.08 -1.50
CA MET A 145 -4.17 -9.67 -0.98
C MET A 145 -3.41 -10.81 -0.32
N ALA A 146 -4.08 -11.70 0.42
CA ALA A 146 -3.49 -12.90 1.01
C ALA A 146 -2.98 -13.88 -0.07
N LEU A 147 -3.76 -14.09 -1.15
CA LEU A 147 -3.34 -14.92 -2.29
C LEU A 147 -2.19 -14.28 -3.08
N LYS A 148 -2.22 -12.95 -3.30
CA LYS A 148 -1.10 -12.23 -3.92
C LYS A 148 0.18 -12.39 -3.09
N SER A 149 0.10 -12.29 -1.76
CA SER A 149 1.21 -12.50 -0.84
C SER A 149 1.75 -13.93 -0.90
N TYR A 150 0.86 -14.92 -0.95
CA TYR A 150 1.21 -16.33 -1.13
C TYR A 150 1.93 -16.59 -2.46
N LEU A 151 1.34 -16.13 -3.57
CA LEU A 151 1.90 -16.32 -4.90
C LEU A 151 3.25 -15.59 -5.08
N ALA A 152 3.38 -14.38 -4.52
CA ALA A 152 4.63 -13.65 -4.52
C ALA A 152 5.74 -14.39 -3.76
N ALA A 153 5.42 -14.99 -2.60
CA ALA A 153 6.36 -15.81 -1.82
C ALA A 153 6.83 -17.06 -2.58
N LEU A 154 5.97 -17.60 -3.47
CA LEU A 154 6.30 -18.72 -4.36
C LEU A 154 6.97 -18.28 -5.68
N GLY A 155 7.30 -17.00 -5.84
CA GLY A 155 7.92 -16.47 -7.06
C GLY A 155 6.97 -16.30 -8.25
N ARG A 156 5.65 -16.45 -8.06
CA ARG A 156 4.64 -16.34 -9.13
C ARG A 156 4.07 -14.92 -9.27
N THR A 157 4.95 -13.94 -9.36
CA THR A 157 4.58 -12.51 -9.38
C THR A 157 3.96 -12.04 -10.69
N GLN A 158 4.26 -12.70 -11.81
CA GLN A 158 3.68 -12.34 -13.12
C GLN A 158 2.16 -12.54 -13.15
N VAL A 159 1.65 -13.61 -12.52
CA VAL A 159 0.20 -13.84 -12.43
C VAL A 159 -0.47 -12.74 -11.64
N VAL A 160 0.17 -12.28 -10.57
CA VAL A 160 -0.31 -11.14 -9.76
C VAL A 160 -0.43 -9.88 -10.62
N LEU A 161 0.56 -9.62 -11.48
CA LEU A 161 0.54 -8.49 -12.42
C LEU A 161 -0.61 -8.60 -13.42
N TRP A 162 -0.67 -9.69 -14.16
CA TRP A 162 -1.65 -9.83 -15.24
C TRP A 162 -3.10 -9.88 -14.74
N THR A 163 -3.33 -10.53 -13.61
CA THR A 163 -4.67 -10.51 -12.97
C THR A 163 -5.05 -9.11 -12.49
N THR A 164 -4.08 -8.31 -12.00
CA THR A 164 -4.36 -6.94 -11.60
C THR A 164 -4.64 -6.05 -12.81
N ILE A 165 -3.86 -6.15 -13.88
CA ILE A 165 -4.12 -5.40 -15.13
C ILE A 165 -5.50 -5.76 -15.71
N GLY A 166 -5.81 -7.05 -15.77
CA GLY A 166 -7.15 -7.51 -16.21
C GLY A 166 -8.26 -6.95 -15.33
N ALA A 167 -8.07 -6.96 -14.00
CA ALA A 167 -9.02 -6.41 -13.04
C ALA A 167 -9.28 -4.90 -13.28
N VAL A 168 -8.24 -4.11 -13.60
CA VAL A 168 -8.39 -2.69 -13.93
C VAL A 168 -9.27 -2.49 -15.16
N GLY A 169 -9.01 -3.23 -16.24
CA GLY A 169 -9.80 -3.15 -17.47
C GLY A 169 -11.26 -3.55 -17.26
N VAL A 170 -11.48 -4.66 -16.55
CA VAL A 170 -12.84 -5.14 -16.22
C VAL A 170 -13.56 -4.17 -15.30
N ASN A 171 -12.86 -3.61 -14.29
CA ASN A 171 -13.43 -2.60 -13.40
C ASN A 171 -13.90 -1.37 -14.17
N PHE A 172 -13.05 -0.84 -15.06
CA PHE A 172 -13.41 0.32 -15.86
C PHE A 172 -14.70 0.10 -16.68
N VAL A 173 -14.80 -1.06 -17.34
CA VAL A 173 -15.97 -1.41 -18.16
C VAL A 173 -17.23 -1.55 -17.30
N ILE A 174 -17.16 -2.32 -16.19
CA ILE A 174 -18.31 -2.55 -15.30
C ILE A 174 -18.71 -1.24 -14.59
N ALA A 175 -17.74 -0.47 -14.09
CA ALA A 175 -18.00 0.80 -13.43
C ALA A 175 -18.64 1.80 -14.39
N TYR A 176 -18.14 1.92 -15.62
CA TYR A 176 -18.74 2.78 -16.64
C TYR A 176 -20.17 2.36 -16.93
N ALA A 177 -20.43 1.05 -17.12
CA ALA A 177 -21.77 0.55 -17.39
C ALA A 177 -22.76 0.83 -16.28
N LEU A 178 -22.38 0.60 -15.02
CA LEU A 178 -23.26 0.73 -13.86
C LEU A 178 -23.39 2.18 -13.35
N ILE A 179 -22.35 3.00 -13.49
CA ILE A 179 -22.44 4.41 -13.09
C ILE A 179 -23.37 5.17 -14.02
N PHE A 180 -23.21 5.00 -15.35
CA PHE A 180 -23.91 5.77 -16.36
C PHE A 180 -25.16 5.08 -16.95
N GLY A 181 -25.45 3.84 -16.57
CA GLY A 181 -26.62 3.11 -17.05
C GLY A 181 -26.59 2.78 -18.54
N VAL A 182 -25.40 2.49 -19.09
CA VAL A 182 -25.26 2.14 -20.52
C VAL A 182 -25.36 0.64 -20.77
N TRP A 183 -25.55 0.26 -22.03
CA TRP A 183 -25.67 -1.13 -22.49
C TRP A 183 -26.82 -1.92 -21.84
N GLY A 184 -27.91 -1.24 -21.45
CA GLY A 184 -29.08 -1.84 -20.83
C GLY A 184 -28.94 -2.12 -19.34
N MET A 185 -27.85 -1.67 -18.73
CA MET A 185 -27.67 -1.71 -17.27
C MET A 185 -28.43 -0.54 -16.60
N PRO A 186 -28.90 -0.73 -15.34
CA PRO A 186 -29.51 0.37 -14.61
C PRO A 186 -28.46 1.44 -14.24
N GLU A 187 -28.85 2.70 -14.31
CA GLU A 187 -28.05 3.82 -13.82
C GLU A 187 -28.03 3.81 -12.29
N MET A 188 -26.85 3.59 -11.69
CA MET A 188 -26.70 3.40 -10.24
C MET A 188 -25.77 4.43 -9.59
N GLY A 189 -25.10 5.28 -10.37
CA GLY A 189 -24.17 6.30 -9.86
C GLY A 189 -23.11 5.71 -8.93
N VAL A 190 -23.00 6.27 -7.73
CA VAL A 190 -22.04 5.84 -6.69
C VAL A 190 -22.21 4.38 -6.26
N ARG A 191 -23.44 3.86 -6.21
CA ARG A 191 -23.70 2.44 -5.91
C ARG A 191 -23.13 1.55 -7.01
N GLY A 192 -23.20 1.99 -8.27
CA GLY A 192 -22.63 1.29 -9.42
C GLY A 192 -21.12 1.14 -9.32
N ALA A 193 -20.42 2.18 -8.86
CA ALA A 193 -18.97 2.11 -8.58
C ALA A 193 -18.63 1.07 -7.50
N ALA A 194 -19.40 1.05 -6.40
CA ALA A 194 -19.20 0.08 -5.32
C ALA A 194 -19.45 -1.37 -5.78
N ILE A 195 -20.50 -1.62 -6.58
CA ILE A 195 -20.79 -2.94 -7.12
C ILE A 195 -19.72 -3.38 -8.11
N ALA A 196 -19.23 -2.48 -8.97
CA ALA A 196 -18.12 -2.78 -9.88
C ALA A 196 -16.88 -3.24 -9.13
N SER A 197 -16.45 -2.46 -8.14
CA SER A 197 -15.28 -2.77 -7.32
C SER A 197 -15.45 -4.11 -6.56
N LEU A 198 -16.63 -4.35 -5.95
CA LEU A 198 -16.95 -5.62 -5.28
C LEU A 198 -16.87 -6.81 -6.26
N SER A 199 -17.51 -6.68 -7.42
CA SER A 199 -17.55 -7.75 -8.45
C SER A 199 -16.16 -8.08 -8.96
N VAL A 200 -15.33 -7.06 -9.19
CA VAL A 200 -13.96 -7.24 -9.68
C VAL A 200 -13.06 -7.86 -8.61
N GLN A 201 -13.19 -7.45 -7.34
CA GLN A 201 -12.45 -8.08 -6.25
C GLN A 201 -12.86 -9.55 -6.06
N ALA A 202 -14.16 -9.85 -6.12
CA ALA A 202 -14.65 -11.23 -6.05
C ALA A 202 -14.17 -12.07 -7.25
N GLY A 203 -14.23 -11.53 -8.47
CA GLY A 203 -13.73 -12.19 -9.67
C GLY A 203 -12.22 -12.42 -9.60
N THR A 204 -11.45 -11.44 -9.17
CA THR A 204 -9.99 -11.57 -8.98
C THR A 204 -9.65 -12.63 -7.93
N PHE A 205 -10.41 -12.70 -6.84
CA PHE A 205 -10.25 -13.76 -5.84
C PHE A 205 -10.47 -15.14 -6.46
N VAL A 206 -11.54 -15.33 -7.24
CA VAL A 206 -11.83 -16.62 -7.91
C VAL A 206 -10.70 -16.99 -8.86
N VAL A 207 -10.24 -16.07 -9.70
CA VAL A 207 -9.14 -16.31 -10.65
C VAL A 207 -7.87 -16.73 -9.92
N LEU A 208 -7.46 -16.01 -8.87
CA LEU A 208 -6.26 -16.34 -8.11
C LEU A 208 -6.42 -17.62 -7.30
N ALA A 209 -7.61 -17.91 -6.76
CA ALA A 209 -7.89 -19.14 -6.03
C ALA A 209 -7.83 -20.37 -6.94
N VAL A 210 -8.43 -20.28 -8.14
CA VAL A 210 -8.34 -21.32 -9.16
C VAL A 210 -6.90 -21.54 -9.59
N TYR A 211 -6.15 -20.47 -9.86
CA TYR A 211 -4.73 -20.55 -10.20
C TYR A 211 -3.92 -21.24 -9.09
N ALA A 212 -4.10 -20.82 -7.83
CA ALA A 212 -3.37 -21.36 -6.68
C ALA A 212 -3.73 -22.82 -6.36
N GLY A 213 -4.99 -23.23 -6.63
CA GLY A 213 -5.47 -24.57 -6.30
C GLY A 213 -5.31 -25.63 -7.40
N TRP A 214 -5.35 -25.21 -8.68
CA TRP A 214 -5.44 -26.16 -9.80
C TRP A 214 -4.20 -26.22 -10.69
N LEU A 215 -3.30 -25.22 -10.59
CA LEU A 215 -2.06 -25.29 -11.37
C LEU A 215 -1.23 -26.51 -10.94
N PRO A 216 -0.77 -27.38 -11.87
CA PRO A 216 -0.01 -28.59 -11.53
C PRO A 216 1.18 -28.34 -10.60
N GLU A 217 1.89 -27.24 -10.84
CA GLU A 217 3.08 -26.83 -10.08
C GLU A 217 2.75 -26.36 -8.64
N LEU A 218 1.51 -25.96 -8.35
CA LEU A 218 1.08 -25.49 -7.02
C LEU A 218 0.15 -26.49 -6.31
N ARG A 219 -0.39 -27.44 -7.08
CA ARG A 219 -1.35 -28.43 -6.57
C ARG A 219 -0.80 -29.26 -5.41
N HIS A 220 0.51 -29.54 -5.39
CA HIS A 220 1.16 -30.31 -4.32
C HIS A 220 1.08 -29.63 -2.96
N PHE A 221 0.94 -28.30 -2.89
CA PHE A 221 0.72 -27.59 -1.62
C PHE A 221 -0.67 -27.85 -1.01
N HIS A 222 -1.63 -28.36 -1.78
CA HIS A 222 -3.01 -28.67 -1.31
C HIS A 222 -3.65 -27.51 -0.54
N LEU A 223 -3.56 -26.26 -1.06
CA LEU A 223 -3.91 -25.03 -0.37
C LEU A 223 -5.33 -25.07 0.25
N PHE A 224 -6.33 -25.55 -0.48
CA PHE A 224 -7.73 -25.57 -0.04
C PHE A 224 -8.14 -26.88 0.62
N GLN A 225 -7.26 -27.88 0.75
CA GLN A 225 -7.59 -29.15 1.39
C GLN A 225 -7.87 -28.96 2.87
N ARG A 226 -9.05 -29.37 3.34
CA ARG A 226 -9.51 -29.20 4.73
C ARG A 226 -9.45 -27.74 5.20
N PHE A 227 -9.83 -26.81 4.33
CA PHE A 227 -9.80 -25.36 4.59
C PHE A 227 -10.60 -24.97 5.86
N TRP A 228 -11.66 -25.68 6.19
CA TRP A 228 -12.53 -25.45 7.36
C TRP A 228 -11.90 -25.79 8.71
N ARG A 229 -10.73 -26.46 8.76
CA ARG A 229 -10.06 -26.79 10.02
C ARG A 229 -9.16 -25.64 10.46
N PRO A 230 -9.48 -24.95 11.59
CA PRO A 230 -8.61 -23.92 12.13
C PRO A 230 -7.31 -24.53 12.67
N ASP A 231 -6.23 -23.83 12.45
CA ASP A 231 -4.91 -24.12 13.01
C ASP A 231 -4.51 -22.95 13.92
N TRP A 232 -4.84 -23.07 15.18
CA TRP A 232 -4.67 -21.99 16.15
C TRP A 232 -3.22 -21.55 16.30
N GLN A 233 -2.25 -22.47 16.18
CA GLN A 233 -0.84 -22.16 16.25
C GLN A 233 -0.38 -21.30 15.08
N ALA A 234 -0.67 -21.71 13.85
CA ALA A 234 -0.34 -20.95 12.66
C ALA A 234 -1.14 -19.64 12.61
N LEU A 235 -2.41 -19.64 12.99
CA LEU A 235 -3.25 -18.44 13.08
C LEU A 235 -2.65 -17.42 14.05
N GLY A 236 -2.20 -17.87 15.23
CA GLY A 236 -1.54 -17.01 16.21
C GLY A 236 -0.22 -16.41 15.68
N GLN A 237 0.53 -17.15 14.86
CA GLN A 237 1.75 -16.63 14.24
C GLN A 237 1.44 -15.57 13.17
N VAL A 238 0.46 -15.82 12.31
CA VAL A 238 0.00 -14.84 11.31
C VAL A 238 -0.54 -13.59 12.00
N PHE A 239 -1.35 -13.75 13.04
CA PHE A 239 -1.88 -12.63 13.81
C PHE A 239 -0.77 -11.78 14.45
N ARG A 240 0.18 -12.45 15.16
CA ARG A 240 1.29 -11.76 15.85
C ARG A 240 2.21 -10.98 14.90
N LEU A 241 2.34 -11.46 13.66
CA LEU A 241 3.14 -10.78 12.64
C LEU A 241 2.32 -9.71 11.93
N GLY A 242 1.04 -9.96 11.67
CA GLY A 242 0.19 -9.15 10.81
C GLY A 242 -0.35 -7.88 11.46
N TRP A 243 -0.82 -7.95 12.72
CA TRP A 243 -1.37 -6.75 13.35
C TRP A 243 -0.36 -5.59 13.44
N PRO A 244 0.96 -5.81 13.75
CA PRO A 244 1.91 -4.72 13.73
C PRO A 244 2.15 -4.15 12.32
N ILE A 245 2.06 -4.98 11.27
CA ILE A 245 2.17 -4.51 9.88
C ILE A 245 1.00 -3.57 9.55
N GLY A 246 -0.23 -3.98 9.89
CA GLY A 246 -1.42 -3.14 9.66
C GLY A 246 -1.39 -1.82 10.43
N VAL A 247 -0.98 -1.86 11.71
CA VAL A 247 -0.85 -0.66 12.54
C VAL A 247 0.25 0.26 12.01
N THR A 248 1.40 -0.27 11.55
CA THR A 248 2.46 0.54 10.93
C THR A 248 1.93 1.29 9.70
N GLY A 249 1.20 0.61 8.82
CA GLY A 249 0.59 1.25 7.65
C GLY A 249 -0.45 2.31 8.02
N LEU A 250 -1.27 2.05 9.06
CA LEU A 250 -2.23 3.03 9.56
C LEU A 250 -1.55 4.28 10.14
N MET A 251 -0.46 4.11 10.88
CA MET A 251 0.31 5.23 11.42
C MET A 251 0.96 6.07 10.32
N GLU A 252 1.45 5.42 9.27
CA GLU A 252 2.03 6.09 8.11
C GLU A 252 0.96 6.89 7.34
N ALA A 253 -0.18 6.28 7.03
CA ALA A 253 -1.31 6.96 6.41
C ALA A 253 -1.82 8.13 7.26
N GLY A 254 -1.84 7.95 8.59
CA GLY A 254 -2.21 9.00 9.55
C GLY A 254 -1.24 10.18 9.55
N LEU A 255 0.07 9.94 9.42
CA LEU A 255 1.08 10.99 9.29
C LEU A 255 0.80 11.90 8.08
N PHE A 256 0.61 11.29 6.90
CA PHE A 256 0.33 12.04 5.68
C PHE A 256 -1.01 12.78 5.75
N SER A 257 -2.03 12.16 6.33
CA SER A 257 -3.33 12.82 6.54
C SER A 257 -3.22 14.00 7.49
N ALA A 258 -2.50 13.89 8.59
CA ALA A 258 -2.28 14.99 9.54
C ALA A 258 -1.54 16.16 8.89
N VAL A 259 -0.50 15.89 8.09
CA VAL A 259 0.23 16.94 7.36
C VAL A 259 -0.66 17.61 6.32
N SER A 260 -1.51 16.85 5.61
CA SER A 260 -2.47 17.42 4.66
C SER A 260 -3.49 18.35 5.34
N VAL A 261 -3.98 17.99 6.54
CA VAL A 261 -4.85 18.86 7.33
C VAL A 261 -4.13 20.13 7.75
N MET A 262 -2.90 20.02 8.27
CA MET A 262 -2.09 21.18 8.64
C MET A 262 -1.76 22.08 7.44
N MET A 263 -1.56 21.50 6.24
CA MET A 263 -1.38 22.25 5.01
C MET A 263 -2.63 23.06 4.66
N GLY A 264 -3.81 22.48 4.86
CA GLY A 264 -5.09 23.18 4.69
C GLY A 264 -5.29 24.38 5.61
N TRP A 265 -4.68 24.38 6.81
CA TRP A 265 -4.69 25.56 7.72
C TRP A 265 -3.81 26.71 7.22
N ILE A 266 -2.82 26.43 6.39
CA ILE A 266 -1.92 27.45 5.83
C ILE A 266 -2.60 28.17 4.68
N GLY A 267 -3.13 27.43 3.69
CA GLY A 267 -3.81 28.04 2.56
C GLY A 267 -4.21 27.06 1.47
N THR A 268 -5.03 27.54 0.55
CA THR A 268 -5.57 26.72 -0.56
C THR A 268 -4.54 26.46 -1.66
N VAL A 269 -3.66 27.43 -1.93
CA VAL A 269 -2.56 27.29 -2.91
C VAL A 269 -1.53 26.27 -2.42
N GLU A 270 -1.19 26.36 -1.13
CA GLU A 270 -0.28 25.46 -0.44
C GLU A 270 -0.82 24.04 -0.43
N LEU A 271 -2.12 23.88 -0.10
CA LEU A 271 -2.78 22.57 -0.09
C LEU A 271 -2.84 21.95 -1.51
N ALA A 272 -3.14 22.75 -2.54
CA ALA A 272 -3.15 22.27 -3.92
C ALA A 272 -1.76 21.83 -4.38
N SER A 273 -0.73 22.64 -4.08
CA SER A 273 0.67 22.33 -4.38
C SER A 273 1.14 21.07 -3.65
N HIS A 274 0.76 20.92 -2.37
CA HIS A 274 1.03 19.73 -1.56
C HIS A 274 0.39 18.48 -2.18
N GLY A 275 -0.87 18.57 -2.59
CA GLY A 275 -1.57 17.45 -3.23
C GLY A 275 -0.85 16.94 -4.48
N ILE A 276 -0.36 17.84 -5.33
CA ILE A 276 0.40 17.46 -6.54
C ILE A 276 1.75 16.84 -6.17
N ALA A 277 2.50 17.45 -5.24
CA ALA A 277 3.78 16.92 -4.79
C ALA A 277 3.63 15.53 -4.14
N MET A 278 2.57 15.33 -3.33
CA MET A 278 2.23 14.03 -2.75
C MET A 278 1.86 12.99 -3.80
N GLN A 279 1.14 13.36 -4.85
CA GLN A 279 0.80 12.45 -5.95
C GLN A 279 2.04 11.99 -6.71
N ALA A 280 2.99 12.91 -6.99
CA ALA A 280 4.27 12.57 -7.59
C ALA A 280 5.11 11.65 -6.67
N ALA A 281 5.17 11.95 -5.38
CA ALA A 281 5.84 11.13 -4.38
C ALA A 281 5.20 9.73 -4.26
N ALA A 282 3.87 9.63 -4.31
CA ALA A 282 3.15 8.36 -4.25
C ALA A 282 3.46 7.43 -5.43
N LEU A 283 3.63 7.97 -6.64
CA LEU A 283 4.05 7.17 -7.79
C LEU A 283 5.44 6.54 -7.59
N ALA A 284 6.40 7.30 -7.08
CA ALA A 284 7.72 6.80 -6.75
C ALA A 284 7.67 5.78 -5.59
N PHE A 285 6.83 6.04 -4.58
CA PHE A 285 6.58 5.11 -3.47
C PHE A 285 6.10 3.73 -3.93
N MET A 286 5.25 3.65 -4.96
CA MET A 286 4.77 2.36 -5.50
C MET A 286 5.92 1.49 -6.00
N VAL A 287 6.98 2.09 -6.55
CA VAL A 287 8.19 1.37 -6.98
C VAL A 287 8.96 0.85 -5.77
N HIS A 288 9.20 1.69 -4.76
CA HIS A 288 9.86 1.26 -3.53
C HIS A 288 9.07 0.19 -2.78
N LEU A 289 7.74 0.30 -2.75
CA LEU A 289 6.85 -0.70 -2.12
C LEU A 289 6.94 -2.05 -2.83
N GLY A 290 6.92 -2.06 -4.17
CA GLY A 290 7.06 -3.28 -4.95
C GLY A 290 8.44 -3.94 -4.76
N LEU A 291 9.50 -3.14 -4.71
CA LEU A 291 10.85 -3.62 -4.41
C LEU A 291 10.93 -4.15 -2.98
N SER A 292 10.34 -3.47 -2.00
CA SER A 292 10.26 -3.90 -0.60
C SER A 292 9.56 -5.26 -0.44
N ASN A 293 8.50 -5.51 -1.21
CA ASN A 293 7.84 -6.81 -1.21
C ASN A 293 8.73 -7.91 -1.78
N ALA A 294 9.47 -7.65 -2.87
CA ALA A 294 10.45 -8.59 -3.41
C ALA A 294 11.59 -8.86 -2.41
N VAL A 295 12.04 -7.83 -1.70
CA VAL A 295 13.03 -7.92 -0.61
C VAL A 295 12.49 -8.78 0.53
N THR A 296 11.24 -8.60 0.94
CA THR A 296 10.59 -9.42 1.98
C THR A 296 10.63 -10.91 1.61
N VAL A 297 10.30 -11.25 0.37
CA VAL A 297 10.36 -12.63 -0.12
C VAL A 297 11.79 -13.17 -0.09
N ARG A 298 12.74 -12.44 -0.68
CA ARG A 298 14.15 -12.89 -0.76
C ARG A 298 14.78 -13.05 0.61
N THR A 299 14.52 -12.11 1.52
CA THR A 299 15.00 -12.16 2.91
C THR A 299 14.39 -13.32 3.67
N GLY A 300 13.07 -13.57 3.50
CA GLY A 300 12.39 -14.71 4.10
C GLY A 300 12.91 -16.06 3.61
N LEU A 301 13.18 -16.19 2.30
CA LEU A 301 13.79 -17.38 1.71
C LEU A 301 15.20 -17.63 2.30
N ALA A 302 16.03 -16.60 2.39
CA ALA A 302 17.39 -16.72 2.93
C ALA A 302 17.36 -17.04 4.43
N GLU A 303 16.48 -16.44 5.19
CA GLU A 303 16.27 -16.74 6.62
C GLU A 303 15.80 -18.19 6.81
N GLY A 304 14.84 -18.62 6.02
CA GLY A 304 14.35 -20.00 6.07
C GLY A 304 15.41 -21.04 5.73
N ALA A 305 16.26 -20.74 4.74
CA ALA A 305 17.35 -21.62 4.32
C ALA A 305 18.57 -21.61 5.26
N GLY A 306 18.61 -20.71 6.27
CA GLY A 306 19.79 -20.54 7.14
C GLY A 306 20.99 -19.93 6.41
N ASP A 307 20.79 -19.20 5.30
CA ASP A 307 21.87 -18.61 4.48
C ASP A 307 22.13 -17.14 4.87
N ALA A 308 22.99 -16.96 5.87
CA ALA A 308 23.41 -15.64 6.36
C ALA A 308 24.08 -14.78 5.28
N ARG A 309 24.78 -15.40 4.32
CA ARG A 309 25.45 -14.66 3.26
C ARG A 309 24.43 -14.14 2.25
N ALA A 310 23.52 -15.00 1.78
CA ALA A 310 22.46 -14.59 0.87
C ALA A 310 21.57 -13.49 1.48
N LEU A 311 21.31 -13.56 2.79
CA LEU A 311 20.55 -12.55 3.51
C LEU A 311 21.27 -11.19 3.51
N ARG A 312 22.56 -11.16 3.86
CA ARG A 312 23.34 -9.90 3.93
C ARG A 312 23.60 -9.30 2.55
N ASP A 313 24.01 -10.11 1.59
CA ASP A 313 24.34 -9.64 0.25
C ASP A 313 23.07 -9.22 -0.51
N GLY A 314 21.99 -9.97 -0.35
CA GLY A 314 20.67 -9.59 -0.85
C GLY A 314 20.18 -8.25 -0.28
N ALA A 315 20.37 -8.02 1.03
CA ALA A 315 20.02 -6.75 1.67
C ALA A 315 20.84 -5.57 1.11
N LYS A 316 22.16 -5.73 0.95
CA LYS A 316 23.02 -4.68 0.36
C LYS A 316 22.59 -4.32 -1.04
N VAL A 317 22.30 -5.33 -1.87
CA VAL A 317 21.84 -5.12 -3.24
C VAL A 317 20.48 -4.38 -3.26
N ALA A 318 19.55 -4.79 -2.40
CA ALA A 318 18.24 -4.16 -2.31
C ALA A 318 18.33 -2.68 -1.90
N ILE A 319 19.18 -2.37 -0.91
CA ILE A 319 19.45 -1.00 -0.48
C ILE A 319 20.05 -0.19 -1.64
N ALA A 320 21.08 -0.73 -2.30
CA ALA A 320 21.73 -0.05 -3.43
C ALA A 320 20.75 0.23 -4.58
N MET A 321 19.90 -0.74 -4.93
CA MET A 321 18.87 -0.57 -5.98
C MET A 321 17.84 0.50 -5.61
N SER A 322 17.38 0.51 -4.35
CA SER A 322 16.41 1.50 -3.88
C SER A 322 17.01 2.91 -3.83
N VAL A 323 18.25 3.03 -3.36
CA VAL A 323 18.96 4.33 -3.37
C VAL A 323 19.19 4.80 -4.81
N ALA A 324 19.63 3.92 -5.72
CA ALA A 324 19.82 4.28 -7.12
C ALA A 324 18.52 4.80 -7.76
N PHE A 325 17.40 4.10 -7.55
CA PHE A 325 16.10 4.57 -8.04
C PHE A 325 15.69 5.88 -7.34
N GLY A 326 15.87 6.01 -6.04
CA GLY A 326 15.61 7.26 -5.30
C GLY A 326 16.40 8.44 -5.87
N LEU A 327 17.69 8.25 -6.20
CA LEU A 327 18.52 9.29 -6.82
C LEU A 327 18.02 9.67 -8.23
N VAL A 328 17.51 8.71 -9.02
CA VAL A 328 16.86 9.01 -10.29
C VAL A 328 15.62 9.88 -10.08
N MET A 329 14.80 9.58 -9.08
CA MET A 329 13.60 10.39 -8.75
C MET A 329 13.99 11.78 -8.24
N VAL A 330 15.05 11.90 -7.42
CA VAL A 330 15.61 13.19 -7.02
C VAL A 330 16.01 14.02 -8.24
N ALA A 331 16.75 13.44 -9.16
CA ALA A 331 17.16 14.12 -10.39
C ALA A 331 15.95 14.57 -11.24
N LEU A 332 14.92 13.72 -11.38
CA LEU A 332 13.69 14.05 -12.11
C LEU A 332 12.92 15.20 -11.45
N PHE A 333 12.74 15.16 -10.13
CA PHE A 333 11.98 16.19 -9.40
C PHE A 333 12.69 17.55 -9.42
N LEU A 334 14.02 17.55 -9.40
CA LEU A 334 14.81 18.79 -9.45
C LEU A 334 15.00 19.32 -10.87
N ALA A 335 15.14 18.44 -11.87
CA ALA A 335 15.37 18.86 -13.25
C ALA A 335 14.10 19.29 -13.99
N PHE A 336 12.94 18.66 -13.66
CA PHE A 336 11.69 18.84 -14.41
C PHE A 336 10.48 19.20 -13.53
N PRO A 337 10.60 20.09 -12.53
CA PRO A 337 9.50 20.37 -11.60
C PRO A 337 8.28 20.95 -12.30
N VAL A 338 8.46 21.91 -13.21
CA VAL A 338 7.36 22.54 -13.93
C VAL A 338 6.64 21.54 -14.85
N ALA A 339 7.39 20.64 -15.52
CA ALA A 339 6.79 19.61 -16.36
C ALA A 339 5.93 18.64 -15.54
N ILE A 340 6.39 18.25 -14.34
CA ILE A 340 5.62 17.38 -13.44
C ILE A 340 4.35 18.09 -12.97
N LEU A 341 4.45 19.35 -12.54
CA LEU A 341 3.31 20.13 -12.09
C LEU A 341 2.28 20.37 -13.20
N SER A 342 2.75 20.61 -14.43
CA SER A 342 1.87 20.84 -15.58
C SER A 342 1.03 19.62 -15.99
N LEU A 343 1.40 18.40 -15.56
CA LEU A 343 0.57 17.21 -15.78
C LEU A 343 -0.75 17.25 -14.98
N PHE A 344 -0.80 18.05 -13.92
CA PHE A 344 -1.94 18.13 -13.00
C PHE A 344 -2.68 19.47 -13.07
N LEU A 345 -2.13 20.48 -13.77
CA LEU A 345 -2.65 21.84 -13.78
C LEU A 345 -3.01 22.27 -15.18
N ASP A 346 -4.11 23.00 -15.28
CA ASP A 346 -4.42 23.79 -16.47
C ASP A 346 -3.61 25.10 -16.42
N MET A 347 -2.53 25.14 -17.18
CA MET A 347 -1.58 26.26 -17.21
C MET A 347 -2.20 27.58 -17.72
N ALA A 348 -3.39 27.56 -18.31
CA ALA A 348 -4.08 28.75 -18.77
C ALA A 348 -4.75 29.54 -17.62
N LYS A 349 -4.91 28.95 -16.44
CA LYS A 349 -5.53 29.59 -15.29
C LYS A 349 -4.54 30.50 -14.55
N PRO A 350 -4.96 31.72 -14.11
CA PRO A 350 -4.08 32.65 -13.39
C PRO A 350 -3.49 32.08 -12.09
N GLU A 351 -4.24 31.23 -11.38
CA GLU A 351 -3.85 30.62 -10.11
C GLU A 351 -2.72 29.59 -10.28
N SER A 352 -2.59 29.02 -11.49
CA SER A 352 -1.58 27.98 -11.79
C SER A 352 -0.16 28.48 -11.63
N ALA A 353 0.11 29.75 -11.89
CA ALA A 353 1.43 30.34 -11.71
C ALA A 353 1.88 30.31 -10.24
N GLN A 354 0.99 30.60 -9.29
CA GLN A 354 1.30 30.55 -7.86
C GLN A 354 1.50 29.11 -7.40
N ILE A 355 0.64 28.19 -7.85
CA ILE A 355 0.75 26.75 -7.53
C ILE A 355 2.06 26.18 -8.08
N VAL A 356 2.48 26.55 -9.29
CA VAL A 356 3.76 26.11 -9.88
C VAL A 356 4.95 26.67 -9.10
N ALA A 357 4.94 27.93 -8.74
CA ALA A 357 6.01 28.54 -7.96
C ALA A 357 6.19 27.85 -6.60
N TYR A 358 5.10 27.68 -5.85
CA TYR A 358 5.13 27.01 -4.56
C TYR A 358 5.39 25.49 -4.68
N GLY A 359 4.75 24.83 -5.65
CA GLY A 359 4.89 23.41 -5.92
C GLY A 359 6.31 23.01 -6.33
N THR A 360 7.04 23.88 -7.03
CA THR A 360 8.45 23.64 -7.35
C THR A 360 9.30 23.51 -6.09
N VAL A 361 9.07 24.35 -5.09
CA VAL A 361 9.75 24.25 -3.79
C VAL A 361 9.36 22.95 -3.07
N LEU A 362 8.08 22.60 -3.07
CA LEU A 362 7.62 21.37 -2.45
C LEU A 362 8.15 20.12 -3.17
N LEU A 363 8.30 20.13 -4.50
CA LEU A 363 8.92 19.03 -5.24
C LEU A 363 10.40 18.86 -4.92
N ALA A 364 11.13 19.95 -4.66
CA ALA A 364 12.51 19.85 -4.19
C ALA A 364 12.59 19.19 -2.80
N LEU A 365 11.64 19.49 -1.92
CA LEU A 365 11.53 18.82 -0.62
C LEU A 365 11.06 17.38 -0.77
N ALA A 366 10.17 17.09 -1.72
CA ALA A 366 9.76 15.73 -2.08
C ALA A 366 10.94 14.91 -2.61
N ALA A 367 11.88 15.52 -3.33
CA ALA A 367 13.12 14.87 -3.74
C ALA A 367 13.96 14.42 -2.53
N LEU A 368 14.12 15.29 -1.52
CA LEU A 368 14.82 14.93 -0.29
C LEU A 368 14.06 13.85 0.50
N PHE A 369 12.73 13.98 0.58
CA PHE A 369 11.83 13.01 1.20
C PHE A 369 11.98 11.62 0.60
N GLN A 370 12.12 11.49 -0.73
CA GLN A 370 12.25 10.21 -1.45
C GLN A 370 13.39 9.34 -0.94
N LEU A 371 14.52 9.92 -0.52
CA LEU A 371 15.65 9.15 0.00
C LEU A 371 15.33 8.55 1.37
N GLY A 372 14.69 9.32 2.25
CA GLY A 372 14.23 8.83 3.55
C GLY A 372 13.19 7.73 3.42
N ASP A 373 12.21 7.95 2.53
CA ASP A 373 11.14 7.01 2.23
C ASP A 373 11.66 5.69 1.64
N ALA A 374 12.54 5.77 0.63
CA ALA A 374 13.21 4.62 0.03
C ALA A 374 13.90 3.74 1.09
N MET A 375 14.68 4.34 1.96
CA MET A 375 15.42 3.62 3.00
C MET A 375 14.49 3.01 4.05
N GLN A 376 13.46 3.74 4.47
CA GLN A 376 12.45 3.27 5.43
C GLN A 376 11.67 2.07 4.89
N VAL A 377 11.15 2.16 3.65
CA VAL A 377 10.32 1.11 3.04
C VAL A 377 11.12 -0.17 2.80
N ILE A 378 12.39 -0.05 2.37
CA ILE A 378 13.29 -1.21 2.22
C ILE A 378 13.63 -1.82 3.57
N ALA A 379 13.92 -1.02 4.59
CA ALA A 379 14.19 -1.52 5.94
C ALA A 379 12.99 -2.28 6.52
N LEU A 380 11.76 -1.78 6.31
CA LEU A 380 10.54 -2.50 6.68
C LEU A 380 10.43 -3.84 5.94
N GLY A 381 10.74 -3.88 4.63
CA GLY A 381 10.74 -5.12 3.85
C GLY A 381 11.74 -6.15 4.38
N LEU A 382 12.95 -5.72 4.68
CA LEU A 382 14.00 -6.55 5.28
C LEU A 382 13.59 -7.11 6.65
N LEU A 383 13.05 -6.25 7.52
CA LEU A 383 12.60 -6.65 8.87
C LEU A 383 11.38 -7.57 8.82
N ARG A 384 10.42 -7.32 7.90
CA ARG A 384 9.31 -8.23 7.65
C ARG A 384 9.81 -9.61 7.19
N GLY A 385 10.81 -9.65 6.31
CA GLY A 385 11.43 -10.88 5.82
C GLY A 385 12.01 -11.75 6.95
N ILE A 386 12.68 -11.15 7.93
CA ILE A 386 13.17 -11.85 9.14
C ILE A 386 12.11 -11.95 10.25
N ARG A 387 10.84 -11.68 9.94
CA ARG A 387 9.68 -11.78 10.84
C ARG A 387 9.75 -10.87 12.08
N ASP A 388 10.50 -9.78 12.01
CA ASP A 388 10.51 -8.74 13.05
C ASP A 388 9.59 -7.57 12.64
N THR A 389 8.40 -7.48 13.23
CA THR A 389 7.38 -6.46 12.91
C THR A 389 6.98 -5.60 14.10
N ARG A 390 7.12 -6.11 15.34
CA ARG A 390 6.71 -5.38 16.54
C ARG A 390 7.58 -4.17 16.84
N VAL A 391 8.92 -4.36 16.79
CA VAL A 391 9.84 -3.25 17.05
C VAL A 391 9.76 -2.21 15.93
N PRO A 392 9.71 -2.59 14.64
CA PRO A 392 9.42 -1.66 13.55
C PRO A 392 8.14 -0.85 13.74
N MET A 393 7.06 -1.44 14.21
CA MET A 393 5.82 -0.73 14.51
C MET A 393 6.03 0.40 15.55
N TRP A 394 6.72 0.11 16.66
CA TRP A 394 7.00 1.12 17.68
C TRP A 394 8.00 2.18 17.20
N ALA A 395 8.99 1.78 16.39
CA ALA A 395 9.90 2.73 15.75
C ALA A 395 9.16 3.68 14.81
N ALA A 396 8.23 3.16 14.01
CA ALA A 396 7.38 3.97 13.14
C ALA A 396 6.47 4.91 13.96
N ALA A 397 5.81 4.39 15.01
CA ALA A 397 4.97 5.19 15.90
C ALA A 397 5.76 6.38 16.48
N PHE A 398 6.94 6.11 17.03
CA PHE A 398 7.80 7.15 17.59
C PHE A 398 8.24 8.15 16.52
N SER A 399 8.76 7.66 15.40
CA SER A 399 9.32 8.52 14.36
C SER A 399 8.26 9.41 13.70
N TYR A 400 7.05 8.90 13.49
CA TYR A 400 6.00 9.65 12.80
C TYR A 400 5.25 10.57 13.75
N TRP A 401 4.80 10.07 14.91
CA TRP A 401 3.87 10.77 15.79
C TRP A 401 4.57 11.57 16.89
N VAL A 402 5.74 11.12 17.36
CA VAL A 402 6.49 11.85 18.42
C VAL A 402 7.54 12.77 17.81
N VAL A 403 8.10 12.45 16.65
CA VAL A 403 9.11 13.30 15.99
C VAL A 403 8.51 14.02 14.80
N GLY A 404 7.99 13.31 13.80
CA GLY A 404 7.57 13.89 12.52
C GLY A 404 6.50 14.95 12.65
N ILE A 405 5.35 14.64 13.27
CA ILE A 405 4.25 15.62 13.43
C ILE A 405 4.64 16.81 14.29
N PRO A 406 5.24 16.67 15.49
CA PRO A 406 5.66 17.83 16.26
C PRO A 406 6.70 18.72 15.56
N VAL A 407 7.68 18.12 14.88
CA VAL A 407 8.68 18.89 14.10
C VAL A 407 8.01 19.60 12.94
N SER A 408 7.10 18.95 12.21
CA SER A 408 6.30 19.58 11.15
C SER A 408 5.54 20.80 11.69
N TYR A 409 4.83 20.62 12.79
CA TYR A 409 4.04 21.70 13.40
C TYR A 409 4.92 22.87 13.86
N VAL A 410 6.01 22.60 14.56
CA VAL A 410 6.93 23.64 15.08
C VAL A 410 7.58 24.41 13.94
N LEU A 411 8.10 23.71 12.93
CA LEU A 411 8.74 24.37 11.77
C LEU A 411 7.73 25.20 10.96
N ALA A 412 6.52 24.69 10.77
CA ALA A 412 5.51 25.37 9.97
C ALA A 412 4.94 26.61 10.67
N PHE A 413 4.56 26.50 11.95
CA PHE A 413 3.75 27.50 12.64
C PHE A 413 4.51 28.33 13.68
N ARG A 414 5.65 27.85 14.22
CA ARG A 414 6.47 28.61 15.18
C ARG A 414 7.66 29.31 14.52
N PHE A 415 8.20 28.70 13.46
CA PHE A 415 9.28 29.29 12.67
C PHE A 415 8.78 29.93 11.36
N ASP A 416 7.45 29.99 11.15
CA ASP A 416 6.79 30.60 9.99
C ASP A 416 7.27 30.08 8.63
N LEU A 417 7.74 28.81 8.58
CA LEU A 417 8.17 28.17 7.33
C LEU A 417 7.00 27.64 6.50
N GLY A 418 5.77 27.68 7.02
CA GLY A 418 4.58 27.24 6.34
C GLY A 418 4.68 25.80 5.82
N GLY A 419 4.25 25.55 4.58
CA GLY A 419 4.28 24.20 4.00
C GLY A 419 5.68 23.63 3.81
N VAL A 420 6.72 24.46 3.68
CA VAL A 420 8.12 24.03 3.68
C VAL A 420 8.46 23.37 5.02
N GLY A 421 8.04 23.97 6.12
CA GLY A 421 8.23 23.43 7.48
C GLY A 421 7.53 22.08 7.67
N LEU A 422 6.32 21.92 7.12
CA LEU A 422 5.60 20.64 7.15
C LEU A 422 6.36 19.53 6.43
N TRP A 423 6.88 19.79 5.25
CA TRP A 423 7.66 18.82 4.48
C TRP A 423 9.01 18.49 5.12
N LEU A 424 9.68 19.48 5.70
CA LEU A 424 10.92 19.24 6.46
C LEU A 424 10.67 18.32 7.66
N GLY A 425 9.54 18.50 8.36
CA GLY A 425 9.15 17.59 9.44
C GLY A 425 8.86 16.16 8.96
N LEU A 426 8.23 15.99 7.78
CA LEU A 426 8.08 14.67 7.13
C LEU A 426 9.45 14.05 6.84
N VAL A 427 10.37 14.80 6.25
CA VAL A 427 11.74 14.34 5.96
C VAL A 427 12.43 13.88 7.24
N VAL A 428 12.38 14.65 8.31
CA VAL A 428 12.98 14.32 9.61
C VAL A 428 12.34 13.05 10.18
N GLY A 429 11.00 12.96 10.19
CA GLY A 429 10.28 11.80 10.69
C GLY A 429 10.68 10.50 9.96
N LEU A 430 10.72 10.54 8.62
CA LEU A 430 11.12 9.38 7.82
C LEU A 430 12.60 9.05 7.93
N ALA A 431 13.48 10.06 8.03
CA ALA A 431 14.90 9.83 8.24
C ALA A 431 15.19 9.14 9.58
N VAL A 432 14.50 9.55 10.64
CA VAL A 432 14.58 8.88 11.96
C VAL A 432 14.06 7.46 11.87
N ALA A 433 12.92 7.23 11.21
CA ALA A 433 12.38 5.89 10.98
C ALA A 433 13.37 5.02 10.21
N ALA A 434 13.88 5.51 9.07
CA ALA A 434 14.86 4.80 8.26
C ALA A 434 16.12 4.42 9.06
N GLY A 435 16.66 5.37 9.84
CA GLY A 435 17.83 5.12 10.68
C GLY A 435 17.59 4.05 11.74
N MET A 436 16.47 4.16 12.49
CA MET A 436 16.10 3.19 13.53
C MET A 436 15.86 1.78 12.96
N LEU A 437 15.12 1.70 11.84
CA LEU A 437 14.77 0.43 11.21
C LEU A 437 15.99 -0.24 10.57
N MET A 438 16.84 0.52 9.89
CA MET A 438 18.05 0.01 9.28
C MET A 438 19.05 -0.47 10.33
N TRP A 439 19.27 0.31 11.40
CA TRP A 439 20.07 -0.10 12.54
C TRP A 439 19.54 -1.38 13.18
N ARG A 440 18.23 -1.48 13.38
CA ARG A 440 17.56 -2.68 13.91
C ARG A 440 17.82 -3.90 13.03
N PHE A 441 17.72 -3.76 11.71
CA PHE A 441 17.96 -4.86 10.79
C PHE A 441 19.39 -5.39 10.90
N TRP A 442 20.39 -4.53 10.87
CA TRP A 442 21.80 -4.95 10.95
C TRP A 442 22.18 -5.56 12.30
N LEU A 443 21.51 -5.19 13.38
CA LEU A 443 21.67 -5.84 14.69
C LEU A 443 21.04 -7.22 14.74
N ARG A 444 19.95 -7.46 14.01
CA ARG A 444 19.17 -8.69 14.04
C ARG A 444 19.63 -9.71 13.01
N ALA A 445 19.98 -9.29 11.82
CA ALA A 445 20.37 -10.15 10.71
C ALA A 445 21.45 -11.20 11.09
N PRO A 446 22.50 -10.88 11.89
CA PRO A 446 23.49 -11.88 12.31
C PRO A 446 23.00 -12.92 13.31
N ARG A 447 21.83 -12.68 13.96
CA ARG A 447 21.30 -13.52 15.04
C ARG A 447 20.18 -14.45 14.60
N VAL A 448 19.72 -14.31 13.40
CA VAL A 448 18.53 -15.00 12.89
C VAL A 448 18.91 -16.18 12.00
N VAL A 449 20.16 -16.25 11.56
CA VAL A 449 20.70 -17.28 10.66
C VAL A 449 21.87 -18.00 11.30
#